data_0400d4c7bb4191d29c9f017742f14999
#
_entry.id   0400d4c7bb4191d29c9f017742f14999
#
_cell.length_a   1.000
_cell.length_b   1.000
_cell.length_c   1.000
_cell.angle_alpha   90.00
_cell.angle_beta   90.00
_cell.angle_gamma   90.00
#
_symmetry.space_group_name_H-M   'P 1'
#
loop_
_entity.id
_entity.type
_entity.pdbx_description
1 polymer ?
#
loop_
_entity_poly.entity_id
_entity_poly.type
_entity_poly.pdbx_seq_one_letter_code
_entity_poly.pdbx_strand_id
1 'polypeptide(L)'
;MQSSDFFMLGALYEINTATNAAVLFFLQLSVILGACAIMRFVMIRIGQAPVIGEMIAGVLLGPSLLGAVAPETSHWLFPSESKPTLYAVASLGLTLYMFIVGMEFRTELFAKRIFTALSISLAGIVAPFLLGIFLAIWLQKEGGFFSASLSTPVASIFIGAALSITAFPMLARIIVENGLSGSLSGTIALAAGSIDDVVAWILLAVVLGAVSGNLMVIALVFVGGILYVSVCLLLIKPLIRFVRARVKNEAEFFSLMLLVLAIGACFTDLVGLYSVFGAFFLGLVVPRGGLAEQFTAKISPLTSAILLPFFFTYSGLNTCIGLLDSTWLWGVCLVVVALAIMGKLFACYGAARLSGIPHADSLTIASLMNARGLMELILLNIGLQAGIITPTLFTIMVLMAVATTMMATPLF
;
A
#
# COMPACT_ATOMS: atom_id res chain seq x y z
N MET A 1 -4.71 -41.45 28.81
CA MET A 1 -5.78 -40.58 28.27
C MET A 1 -5.27 -39.47 27.38
N GLN A 2 -4.14 -39.67 26.67
CA GLN A 2 -3.50 -38.65 25.81
C GLN A 2 -3.33 -39.09 24.33
N SER A 3 -3.62 -40.33 23.98
CA SER A 3 -3.47 -40.81 22.61
C SER A 3 -4.79 -40.82 21.81
N SER A 4 -5.95 -40.82 22.47
CA SER A 4 -7.26 -40.86 21.83
C SER A 4 -7.69 -39.46 21.31
N ASP A 5 -7.28 -38.41 22.00
CA ASP A 5 -7.66 -37.02 21.61
C ASP A 5 -6.88 -36.55 20.36
N PHE A 6 -5.63 -37.03 20.24
CA PHE A 6 -4.82 -36.75 19.02
C PHE A 6 -5.35 -37.53 17.78
N PHE A 7 -5.89 -38.72 17.99
CA PHE A 7 -6.51 -39.51 16.91
C PHE A 7 -7.85 -38.95 16.47
N MET A 8 -8.64 -38.36 17.38
CA MET A 8 -9.90 -37.67 17.00
C MET A 8 -9.65 -36.39 16.25
N LEU A 9 -8.63 -35.62 16.61
CA LEU A 9 -8.19 -34.47 15.85
C LEU A 9 -7.62 -34.85 14.48
N GLY A 10 -6.90 -35.96 14.38
CA GLY A 10 -6.40 -36.50 13.11
C GLY A 10 -7.52 -37.01 12.19
N ALA A 11 -8.54 -37.67 12.75
CA ALA A 11 -9.69 -38.14 11.98
C ALA A 11 -10.61 -37.02 11.50
N LEU A 12 -10.70 -35.90 12.22
CA LEU A 12 -11.33 -34.65 11.75
C LEU A 12 -10.51 -33.97 10.63
N TYR A 13 -9.23 -34.27 10.54
CA TYR A 13 -8.34 -33.73 9.51
C TYR A 13 -8.53 -34.42 8.14
N GLU A 14 -8.97 -35.69 8.11
CA GLU A 14 -9.21 -36.43 6.86
C GLU A 14 -10.59 -36.18 6.23
N ILE A 15 -11.48 -35.45 6.87
CA ILE A 15 -12.80 -35.13 6.34
C ILE A 15 -12.69 -33.97 5.34
N ASN A 16 -12.44 -34.30 4.09
CA ASN A 16 -12.64 -33.49 2.90
C ASN A 16 -11.78 -32.20 2.81
N THR A 17 -10.71 -32.23 2.03
CA THR A 17 -9.74 -31.14 1.84
C THR A 17 -10.37 -29.75 1.57
N ALA A 18 -11.50 -29.70 0.85
CA ALA A 18 -12.22 -28.46 0.58
C ALA A 18 -12.92 -27.88 1.83
N THR A 19 -13.48 -28.74 2.69
CA THR A 19 -14.10 -28.33 3.97
C THR A 19 -13.05 -27.82 4.93
N ASN A 20 -11.87 -28.43 4.96
CA ASN A 20 -10.75 -27.98 5.78
C ASN A 20 -10.21 -26.62 5.36
N ALA A 21 -10.15 -26.33 4.04
CA ALA A 21 -9.70 -25.04 3.53
C ALA A 21 -10.66 -23.89 3.94
N ALA A 22 -11.97 -24.11 3.88
CA ALA A 22 -12.96 -23.12 4.30
C ALA A 22 -12.91 -22.87 5.81
N VAL A 23 -12.81 -23.92 6.62
CA VAL A 23 -12.67 -23.81 8.09
C VAL A 23 -11.41 -23.03 8.45
N LEU A 24 -10.28 -23.37 7.83
CA LEU A 24 -9.01 -22.67 8.02
C LEU A 24 -9.12 -21.18 7.65
N PHE A 25 -9.75 -20.89 6.50
CA PHE A 25 -9.96 -19.51 6.06
C PHE A 25 -10.78 -18.69 7.06
N PHE A 26 -11.89 -19.22 7.58
CA PHE A 26 -12.69 -18.51 8.59
C PHE A 26 -11.95 -18.36 9.92
N LEU A 27 -11.11 -19.31 10.30
CA LEU A 27 -10.24 -19.18 11.46
C LEU A 27 -9.20 -18.08 11.26
N GLN A 28 -8.53 -18.07 10.12
CA GLN A 28 -7.59 -17.01 9.73
C GLN A 28 -8.29 -15.64 9.74
N LEU A 29 -9.47 -15.53 9.16
CA LEU A 29 -10.30 -14.32 9.18
C LEU A 29 -10.54 -13.86 10.63
N SER A 30 -10.97 -14.77 11.51
CA SER A 30 -11.28 -14.44 12.89
C SER A 30 -10.04 -13.92 13.65
N VAL A 31 -8.90 -14.57 13.47
CA VAL A 31 -7.63 -14.17 14.10
C VAL A 31 -7.13 -12.84 13.55
N ILE A 32 -7.17 -12.65 12.24
CA ILE A 32 -6.76 -11.41 11.58
C ILE A 32 -7.61 -10.23 12.09
N LEU A 33 -8.94 -10.37 12.05
CA LEU A 33 -9.84 -9.32 12.50
C LEU A 33 -9.69 -9.02 13.99
N GLY A 34 -9.53 -10.06 14.82
CA GLY A 34 -9.30 -9.91 16.24
C GLY A 34 -8.00 -9.17 16.57
N ALA A 35 -6.89 -9.56 15.94
CA ALA A 35 -5.61 -8.90 16.11
C ALA A 35 -5.65 -7.44 15.64
N CYS A 36 -6.24 -7.19 14.46
CA CYS A 36 -6.40 -5.83 13.94
C CYS A 36 -7.29 -4.98 14.84
N ALA A 37 -8.39 -5.52 15.38
CA ALA A 37 -9.26 -4.78 16.30
C ALA A 37 -8.54 -4.40 17.60
N ILE A 38 -7.76 -5.32 18.18
CA ILE A 38 -6.96 -5.07 19.38
C ILE A 38 -5.93 -3.98 19.10
N MET A 39 -5.17 -4.09 18.01
CA MET A 39 -4.12 -3.14 17.68
C MET A 39 -4.67 -1.76 17.29
N ARG A 40 -5.80 -1.69 16.60
CA ARG A 40 -6.52 -0.42 16.36
C ARG A 40 -6.90 0.26 17.67
N PHE A 41 -7.45 -0.49 18.62
CA PHE A 41 -7.78 0.05 19.93
C PHE A 41 -6.54 0.60 20.67
N VAL A 42 -5.43 -0.13 20.62
CA VAL A 42 -4.15 0.32 21.22
C VAL A 42 -3.68 1.61 20.54
N MET A 43 -3.68 1.68 19.21
CA MET A 43 -3.23 2.86 18.46
C MET A 43 -4.09 4.09 18.77
N ILE A 44 -5.40 3.97 18.83
CA ILE A 44 -6.30 5.06 19.23
C ILE A 44 -5.96 5.57 20.64
N ARG A 45 -5.66 4.66 21.57
CA ARG A 45 -5.30 5.02 22.96
C ARG A 45 -4.01 5.83 23.07
N ILE A 46 -3.06 5.63 22.15
CA ILE A 46 -1.79 6.37 22.11
C ILE A 46 -1.81 7.54 21.12
N GLY A 47 -3.00 7.92 20.61
CA GLY A 47 -3.16 9.05 19.70
C GLY A 47 -2.63 8.81 18.29
N GLN A 48 -2.52 7.56 17.86
CA GLN A 48 -2.06 7.18 16.51
C GLN A 48 -3.22 6.80 15.61
N ALA A 49 -3.01 6.93 14.30
CA ALA A 49 -4.00 6.53 13.30
C ALA A 49 -4.30 5.02 13.39
N PRO A 50 -5.58 4.61 13.43
CA PRO A 50 -5.99 3.20 13.60
C PRO A 50 -5.37 2.25 12.58
N VAL A 51 -5.13 2.71 11.37
CA VAL A 51 -4.55 1.91 10.28
C VAL A 51 -3.11 1.45 10.57
N ILE A 52 -2.35 2.19 11.36
CA ILE A 52 -1.02 1.78 11.83
C ILE A 52 -1.15 0.52 12.68
N GLY A 53 -2.22 0.42 13.48
CA GLY A 53 -2.54 -0.78 14.24
C GLY A 53 -2.74 -2.02 13.35
N GLU A 54 -3.40 -1.86 12.20
CA GLU A 54 -3.58 -2.95 11.25
C GLU A 54 -2.24 -3.42 10.65
N MET A 55 -1.33 -2.48 10.32
CA MET A 55 0.03 -2.81 9.86
C MET A 55 0.82 -3.58 10.92
N ILE A 56 0.80 -3.09 12.16
CA ILE A 56 1.48 -3.74 13.28
C ILE A 56 0.87 -5.12 13.56
N ALA A 57 -0.45 -5.25 13.55
CA ALA A 57 -1.13 -6.54 13.71
C ALA A 57 -0.65 -7.57 12.67
N GLY A 58 -0.51 -7.15 11.41
CA GLY A 58 0.04 -8.01 10.37
C GLY A 58 1.45 -8.52 10.68
N VAL A 59 2.34 -7.63 11.11
CA VAL A 59 3.72 -7.98 11.51
C VAL A 59 3.73 -8.92 12.73
N LEU A 60 2.85 -8.69 13.71
CA LEU A 60 2.73 -9.53 14.91
C LEU A 60 2.19 -10.93 14.59
N LEU A 61 1.26 -11.06 13.65
CA LEU A 61 0.74 -12.35 13.18
C LEU A 61 1.74 -13.11 12.31
N GLY A 62 2.73 -12.42 11.79
CA GLY A 62 3.80 -12.98 10.96
C GLY A 62 4.89 -13.71 11.77
N PRO A 63 5.98 -14.07 11.09
CA PRO A 63 7.13 -14.73 11.68
C PRO A 63 7.79 -13.91 12.80
N SER A 64 7.52 -12.61 12.86
CA SER A 64 8.15 -11.67 13.80
C SER A 64 7.77 -11.90 15.25
N LEU A 65 6.49 -12.22 15.54
CA LEU A 65 6.03 -12.51 16.90
C LEU A 65 5.39 -13.89 16.97
N LEU A 66 4.31 -14.15 16.23
CA LEU A 66 3.62 -15.44 16.32
C LEU A 66 4.55 -16.60 15.91
N GLY A 67 5.31 -16.43 14.83
CA GLY A 67 6.28 -17.43 14.39
C GLY A 67 7.47 -17.60 15.35
N ALA A 68 7.87 -16.56 16.09
CA ALA A 68 8.94 -16.63 17.07
C ALA A 68 8.49 -17.26 18.40
N VAL A 69 7.27 -16.94 18.88
CA VAL A 69 6.76 -17.41 20.19
C VAL A 69 6.08 -18.76 20.07
N ALA A 70 5.36 -19.01 18.99
CA ALA A 70 4.59 -20.23 18.77
C ALA A 70 4.69 -20.70 17.29
N PRO A 71 5.88 -21.21 16.87
CA PRO A 71 6.15 -21.56 15.47
C PRO A 71 5.18 -22.62 14.93
N GLU A 72 4.85 -23.63 15.71
CA GLU A 72 3.88 -24.68 15.30
C GLU A 72 2.49 -24.09 15.05
N THR A 73 2.02 -23.20 15.92
CA THR A 73 0.73 -22.51 15.76
C THR A 73 0.74 -21.60 14.52
N SER A 74 1.85 -20.91 14.28
CA SER A 74 2.02 -20.04 13.11
C SER A 74 1.97 -20.85 11.80
N HIS A 75 2.68 -21.98 11.73
CA HIS A 75 2.67 -22.87 10.56
C HIS A 75 1.30 -23.53 10.36
N TRP A 76 0.62 -23.90 11.44
CA TRP A 76 -0.71 -24.48 11.37
C TRP A 76 -1.76 -23.45 10.94
N LEU A 77 -1.71 -22.21 11.47
CA LEU A 77 -2.67 -21.16 11.16
C LEU A 77 -2.44 -20.55 9.77
N PHE A 78 -1.18 -20.37 9.36
CA PHE A 78 -0.79 -19.76 8.10
C PHE A 78 0.11 -20.69 7.26
N PRO A 79 -0.39 -21.88 6.88
CA PRO A 79 0.38 -22.78 6.03
C PRO A 79 0.64 -22.16 4.66
N SER A 80 1.70 -22.59 3.99
CA SER A 80 2.13 -22.07 2.70
C SER A 80 1.04 -22.14 1.63
N GLU A 81 0.21 -23.18 1.69
CA GLU A 81 -0.89 -23.45 0.77
C GLU A 81 -2.05 -22.43 0.88
N SER A 82 -2.20 -21.79 2.05
CA SER A 82 -3.23 -20.76 2.26
C SER A 82 -2.80 -19.36 1.79
N LYS A 83 -1.50 -19.10 1.61
CA LYS A 83 -0.97 -17.80 1.22
C LYS A 83 -1.56 -17.27 -0.10
N PRO A 84 -1.75 -18.07 -1.17
CA PRO A 84 -2.39 -17.60 -2.40
C PRO A 84 -3.83 -17.12 -2.19
N THR A 85 -4.60 -17.81 -1.32
CA THR A 85 -5.96 -17.38 -0.97
C THR A 85 -5.96 -16.06 -0.21
N LEU A 86 -5.08 -15.92 0.78
CA LEU A 86 -4.92 -14.66 1.52
C LEU A 86 -4.50 -13.52 0.59
N TYR A 87 -3.59 -13.78 -0.35
CA TYR A 87 -3.18 -12.80 -1.36
C TYR A 87 -4.34 -12.38 -2.27
N ALA A 88 -5.16 -13.32 -2.74
CA ALA A 88 -6.31 -13.00 -3.58
C ALA A 88 -7.33 -12.11 -2.85
N VAL A 89 -7.63 -12.40 -1.57
CA VAL A 89 -8.52 -11.58 -0.74
C VAL A 89 -7.90 -10.20 -0.47
N ALA A 90 -6.61 -10.16 -0.16
CA ALA A 90 -5.86 -8.92 0.04
C ALA A 90 -5.88 -8.04 -1.22
N SER A 91 -5.64 -8.63 -2.40
CA SER A 91 -5.66 -7.93 -3.69
C SER A 91 -7.05 -7.39 -4.04
N LEU A 92 -8.10 -8.17 -3.79
CA LEU A 92 -9.49 -7.71 -3.94
C LEU A 92 -9.78 -6.52 -3.02
N GLY A 93 -9.38 -6.62 -1.76
CA GLY A 93 -9.57 -5.56 -0.78
C GLY A 93 -8.87 -4.27 -1.19
N LEU A 94 -7.63 -4.39 -1.62
CA LEU A 94 -6.83 -3.26 -2.08
C LEU A 94 -7.43 -2.63 -3.34
N THR A 95 -7.88 -3.44 -4.29
CA THR A 95 -8.52 -3.00 -5.53
C THR A 95 -9.81 -2.21 -5.23
N LEU A 96 -10.69 -2.73 -4.38
CA LEU A 96 -11.91 -2.04 -3.95
C LEU A 96 -11.59 -0.75 -3.20
N TYR A 97 -10.58 -0.77 -2.33
CA TYR A 97 -10.17 0.43 -1.60
C TYR A 97 -9.66 1.52 -2.54
N MET A 98 -8.81 1.18 -3.51
CA MET A 98 -8.31 2.15 -4.48
C MET A 98 -9.38 2.67 -5.43
N PHE A 99 -10.40 1.88 -5.72
CA PHE A 99 -11.59 2.36 -6.42
C PHE A 99 -12.33 3.43 -5.62
N ILE A 100 -12.52 3.23 -4.30
CA ILE A 100 -13.09 4.24 -3.40
C ILE A 100 -12.24 5.51 -3.38
N VAL A 101 -10.92 5.37 -3.19
CA VAL A 101 -9.97 6.49 -3.19
C VAL A 101 -10.06 7.27 -4.50
N GLY A 102 -10.15 6.56 -5.65
CA GLY A 102 -10.36 7.20 -6.95
C GLY A 102 -11.65 8.02 -7.04
N MET A 103 -12.76 7.50 -6.48
CA MET A 103 -14.05 8.22 -6.44
C MET A 103 -14.02 9.46 -5.53
N GLU A 104 -13.31 9.38 -4.42
CA GLU A 104 -13.17 10.48 -3.45
C GLU A 104 -12.17 11.55 -3.88
N PHE A 105 -11.38 11.27 -4.90
CA PHE A 105 -10.34 12.15 -5.38
C PHE A 105 -10.91 13.47 -5.96
N ARG A 106 -10.67 14.58 -5.27
CA ARG A 106 -11.20 15.91 -5.65
C ARG A 106 -10.23 16.69 -6.55
N THR A 107 -10.39 16.58 -7.85
CA THR A 107 -9.58 17.34 -8.83
C THR A 107 -9.79 18.87 -8.75
N GLU A 108 -10.89 19.34 -8.18
CA GLU A 108 -11.25 20.78 -8.14
C GLU A 108 -10.43 21.58 -7.11
N LEU A 109 -10.00 20.93 -6.04
CA LEU A 109 -9.18 21.56 -4.99
C LEU A 109 -7.74 21.84 -5.47
N PHE A 110 -7.31 21.18 -6.53
CA PHE A 110 -5.95 21.27 -7.06
C PHE A 110 -5.71 22.57 -7.88
N ALA A 111 -6.73 23.08 -8.58
CA ALA A 111 -6.57 24.13 -9.58
C ALA A 111 -5.96 25.43 -9.01
N LYS A 112 -6.24 25.77 -7.77
CA LYS A 112 -5.78 27.04 -7.16
C LYS A 112 -4.33 27.02 -6.64
N ARG A 113 -3.74 25.84 -6.33
CA ARG A 113 -2.40 25.70 -5.75
C ARG A 113 -1.58 24.58 -6.34
N ILE A 114 -1.85 24.24 -7.59
CA ILE A 114 -1.20 23.14 -8.29
C ILE A 114 0.33 23.27 -8.34
N PHE A 115 0.85 24.47 -8.57
CA PHE A 115 2.29 24.70 -8.61
C PHE A 115 2.97 24.49 -7.24
N THR A 116 2.30 24.89 -6.15
CA THR A 116 2.78 24.60 -4.79
C THR A 116 2.79 23.11 -4.50
N ALA A 117 1.70 22.41 -4.80
CA ALA A 117 1.61 20.96 -4.63
C ALA A 117 2.64 20.23 -5.49
N LEU A 118 2.82 20.64 -6.74
CA LEU A 118 3.83 20.09 -7.65
C LEU A 118 5.25 20.29 -7.12
N SER A 119 5.58 21.48 -6.62
CA SER A 119 6.90 21.77 -6.05
C SER A 119 7.20 20.91 -4.85
N ILE A 120 6.21 20.71 -3.96
CA ILE A 120 6.34 19.89 -2.76
C ILE A 120 6.48 18.41 -3.14
N SER A 121 5.66 17.92 -4.08
CA SER A 121 5.72 16.55 -4.60
C SER A 121 7.08 16.28 -5.25
N LEU A 122 7.51 17.12 -6.19
CA LEU A 122 8.81 16.95 -6.87
C LEU A 122 9.97 16.96 -5.88
N ALA A 123 10.01 17.89 -4.92
CA ALA A 123 11.04 17.91 -3.90
C ALA A 123 11.00 16.64 -3.03
N GLY A 124 9.78 16.22 -2.60
CA GLY A 124 9.53 15.02 -1.82
C GLY A 124 9.77 13.71 -2.55
N ILE A 125 9.91 13.73 -3.88
CA ILE A 125 10.31 12.57 -4.69
C ILE A 125 11.81 12.61 -4.97
N VAL A 126 12.32 13.72 -5.51
CA VAL A 126 13.71 13.80 -6.01
C VAL A 126 14.73 13.64 -4.88
N ALA A 127 14.53 14.31 -3.74
CA ALA A 127 15.50 14.25 -2.65
C ALA A 127 15.60 12.84 -2.03
N PRO A 128 14.49 12.16 -1.62
CA PRO A 128 14.59 10.79 -1.14
C PRO A 128 15.05 9.80 -2.22
N PHE A 129 14.72 10.03 -3.50
CA PHE A 129 15.20 9.18 -4.60
C PHE A 129 16.73 9.22 -4.69
N LEU A 130 17.33 10.40 -4.66
CA LEU A 130 18.79 10.55 -4.68
C LEU A 130 19.43 9.92 -3.44
N LEU A 131 18.85 10.13 -2.24
CA LEU A 131 19.33 9.45 -1.03
C LEU A 131 19.21 7.94 -1.14
N GLY A 132 18.14 7.44 -1.78
CA GLY A 132 17.93 6.03 -2.06
C GLY A 132 18.98 5.43 -3.01
N ILE A 133 19.44 6.19 -4.00
CA ILE A 133 20.57 5.78 -4.86
C ILE A 133 21.84 5.58 -4.03
N PHE A 134 22.20 6.56 -3.19
CA PHE A 134 23.37 6.45 -2.32
C PHE A 134 23.25 5.30 -1.34
N LEU A 135 22.07 5.13 -0.74
CA LEU A 135 21.78 4.01 0.16
C LEU A 135 21.91 2.66 -0.55
N ALA A 136 21.37 2.52 -1.76
CA ALA A 136 21.47 1.28 -2.53
C ALA A 136 22.91 0.91 -2.86
N ILE A 137 23.72 1.88 -3.27
CA ILE A 137 25.14 1.68 -3.57
C ILE A 137 25.90 1.24 -2.31
N TRP A 138 25.59 1.86 -1.16
CA TRP A 138 26.18 1.48 0.11
C TRP A 138 25.77 0.06 0.53
N LEU A 139 24.47 -0.26 0.55
CA LEU A 139 23.95 -1.57 0.90
C LEU A 139 24.45 -2.68 -0.03
N GLN A 140 24.69 -2.38 -1.30
CA GLN A 140 25.22 -3.35 -2.26
C GLN A 140 26.69 -3.68 -1.98
N LYS A 141 27.49 -2.70 -1.52
CA LYS A 141 28.88 -2.92 -1.09
C LYS A 141 28.98 -3.76 0.18
N GLU A 142 28.07 -3.56 1.12
CA GLU A 142 28.00 -4.33 2.37
C GLU A 142 27.59 -5.80 2.12
N GLY A 143 26.77 -6.04 1.07
CA GLY A 143 26.27 -7.37 0.70
C GLY A 143 25.11 -7.86 1.57
N GLY A 144 24.47 -8.94 1.14
CA GLY A 144 23.37 -9.58 1.89
C GLY A 144 21.99 -8.91 1.80
N PHE A 145 21.87 -7.77 1.13
CA PHE A 145 20.62 -7.01 1.01
C PHE A 145 19.90 -7.18 -0.34
N PHE A 146 20.66 -7.48 -1.37
CA PHE A 146 20.16 -7.68 -2.73
C PHE A 146 20.55 -9.06 -3.25
N SER A 147 19.88 -9.49 -4.32
CA SER A 147 20.30 -10.68 -5.07
C SER A 147 21.71 -10.48 -5.63
N ALA A 148 22.54 -11.53 -5.60
CA ALA A 148 23.93 -11.48 -6.04
C ALA A 148 24.10 -11.08 -7.52
N SER A 149 23.08 -11.32 -8.35
CA SER A 149 23.08 -10.99 -9.78
C SER A 149 22.53 -9.61 -10.10
N LEU A 150 22.04 -8.87 -9.09
CA LEU A 150 21.38 -7.60 -9.32
C LEU A 150 22.37 -6.49 -9.68
N SER A 151 22.11 -5.80 -10.80
CA SER A 151 22.93 -4.66 -11.19
C SER A 151 22.70 -3.44 -10.30
N THR A 152 23.74 -2.65 -10.06
CA THR A 152 23.67 -1.43 -9.23
C THR A 152 22.61 -0.43 -9.70
N PRO A 153 22.41 -0.17 -11.01
CA PRO A 153 21.35 0.71 -11.46
C PRO A 153 19.94 0.24 -11.04
N VAL A 154 19.67 -1.07 -11.13
CA VAL A 154 18.36 -1.63 -10.76
C VAL A 154 18.13 -1.51 -9.25
N ALA A 155 19.14 -1.86 -8.43
CA ALA A 155 19.09 -1.67 -6.99
C ALA A 155 18.83 -0.20 -6.62
N SER A 156 19.53 0.74 -7.30
CA SER A 156 19.40 2.18 -7.07
C SER A 156 18.02 2.71 -7.42
N ILE A 157 17.48 2.31 -8.58
CA ILE A 157 16.11 2.69 -8.98
C ILE A 157 15.08 2.13 -8.00
N PHE A 158 15.25 0.88 -7.57
CA PHE A 158 14.32 0.23 -6.64
C PHE A 158 14.28 0.94 -5.27
N ILE A 159 15.43 1.15 -4.63
CA ILE A 159 15.51 1.81 -3.31
C ILE A 159 15.15 3.28 -3.44
N GLY A 160 15.58 3.96 -4.51
CA GLY A 160 15.18 5.33 -4.81
C GLY A 160 13.66 5.47 -4.89
N ALA A 161 13.00 4.58 -5.63
CA ALA A 161 11.53 4.54 -5.71
C ALA A 161 10.90 4.26 -4.35
N ALA A 162 11.38 3.23 -3.63
CA ALA A 162 10.86 2.86 -2.32
C ALA A 162 10.95 4.02 -1.30
N LEU A 163 12.05 4.76 -1.27
CA LEU A 163 12.19 5.91 -0.38
C LEU A 163 11.39 7.15 -0.81
N SER A 164 10.98 7.24 -2.08
CA SER A 164 10.28 8.42 -2.63
C SER A 164 8.77 8.37 -2.47
N ILE A 165 8.19 7.17 -2.44
CA ILE A 165 6.73 6.99 -2.47
C ILE A 165 6.09 7.56 -1.21
N THR A 166 5.04 8.39 -1.38
CA THR A 166 4.06 8.74 -0.34
C THR A 166 2.79 7.94 -0.60
N ALA A 167 2.21 7.35 0.42
CA ALA A 167 0.96 6.62 0.25
C ALA A 167 -0.24 7.59 0.37
N PHE A 168 -0.76 8.07 -0.77
CA PHE A 168 -1.92 8.96 -0.80
C PHE A 168 -3.13 8.43 -0.01
N PRO A 169 -3.52 7.15 -0.09
CA PRO A 169 -4.65 6.64 0.68
C PRO A 169 -4.44 6.73 2.19
N MET A 170 -3.19 6.49 2.64
CA MET A 170 -2.82 6.59 4.05
C MET A 170 -2.82 8.04 4.50
N LEU A 171 -2.23 8.92 3.69
CA LEU A 171 -2.21 10.36 3.90
C LEU A 171 -3.62 10.93 4.02
N ALA A 172 -4.52 10.55 3.09
CA ALA A 172 -5.91 10.99 3.11
C ALA A 172 -6.63 10.56 4.40
N ARG A 173 -6.41 9.32 4.83
CA ARG A 173 -6.98 8.79 6.06
C ARG A 173 -6.47 9.53 7.30
N ILE A 174 -5.16 9.75 7.41
CA ILE A 174 -4.56 10.53 8.51
C ILE A 174 -5.15 11.95 8.55
N ILE A 175 -5.31 12.62 7.41
CA ILE A 175 -5.89 13.96 7.32
C ILE A 175 -7.35 13.98 7.81
N VAL A 176 -8.16 13.00 7.41
CA VAL A 176 -9.57 12.89 7.84
C VAL A 176 -9.66 12.59 9.34
N GLU A 177 -8.90 11.62 9.83
CA GLU A 177 -8.92 11.19 11.24
C GLU A 177 -8.44 12.28 12.20
N ASN A 178 -7.55 13.18 11.75
CA ASN A 178 -7.06 14.31 12.55
C ASN A 178 -7.82 15.63 12.30
N GLY A 179 -8.93 15.60 11.56
CA GLY A 179 -9.75 16.78 11.32
C GLY A 179 -9.11 17.87 10.46
N LEU A 180 -8.07 17.53 9.70
CA LEU A 180 -7.35 18.45 8.80
C LEU A 180 -8.02 18.60 7.43
N SER A 181 -9.17 17.94 7.21
CA SER A 181 -9.95 18.04 5.97
C SER A 181 -10.37 19.50 5.75
N GLY A 182 -10.00 20.06 4.59
CA GLY A 182 -10.30 21.47 4.25
C GLY A 182 -9.33 22.52 4.85
N SER A 183 -8.37 22.13 5.69
CA SER A 183 -7.29 23.02 6.10
C SER A 183 -6.34 23.31 4.93
N LEU A 184 -5.53 24.37 5.04
CA LEU A 184 -4.53 24.71 4.04
C LEU A 184 -3.53 23.58 3.86
N SER A 185 -2.96 23.11 4.98
CA SER A 185 -1.98 22.03 5.02
C SER A 185 -2.54 20.72 4.50
N GLY A 186 -3.74 20.31 4.95
CA GLY A 186 -4.39 19.09 4.49
C GLY A 186 -4.70 19.11 2.99
N THR A 187 -5.21 20.24 2.46
CA THR A 187 -5.51 20.40 1.04
C THR A 187 -4.27 20.30 0.17
N ILE A 188 -3.17 20.98 0.56
CA ILE A 188 -1.91 20.95 -0.19
C ILE A 188 -1.24 19.58 -0.10
N ALA A 189 -1.23 18.95 1.08
CA ALA A 189 -0.67 17.61 1.27
C ALA A 189 -1.42 16.57 0.43
N LEU A 190 -2.76 16.61 0.41
CA LEU A 190 -3.57 15.75 -0.47
C LEU A 190 -3.25 15.96 -1.94
N ALA A 191 -3.08 17.22 -2.36
CA ALA A 191 -2.71 17.54 -3.72
C ALA A 191 -1.33 16.99 -4.08
N ALA A 192 -0.33 17.22 -3.25
CA ALA A 192 1.03 16.71 -3.45
C ALA A 192 1.07 15.17 -3.43
N GLY A 193 0.43 14.54 -2.44
CA GLY A 193 0.38 13.09 -2.33
C GLY A 193 -0.28 12.40 -3.52
N SER A 194 -1.29 13.03 -4.12
CA SER A 194 -1.91 12.49 -5.33
C SER A 194 -1.02 12.55 -6.56
N ILE A 195 -0.16 13.56 -6.66
CA ILE A 195 0.87 13.62 -7.71
C ILE A 195 1.92 12.53 -7.43
N ASP A 196 2.31 12.37 -6.15
CA ASP A 196 3.24 11.31 -5.74
C ASP A 196 2.74 9.92 -6.15
N ASP A 197 1.44 9.62 -5.97
CA ASP A 197 0.87 8.33 -6.38
C ASP A 197 0.99 8.09 -7.90
N VAL A 198 0.72 9.11 -8.73
CA VAL A 198 0.92 8.99 -10.19
C VAL A 198 2.38 8.72 -10.52
N VAL A 199 3.31 9.43 -9.88
CA VAL A 199 4.75 9.21 -10.08
C VAL A 199 5.19 7.85 -9.55
N ALA A 200 4.62 7.39 -8.43
CA ALA A 200 4.88 6.05 -7.89
C ALA A 200 4.55 4.95 -8.88
N TRP A 201 3.43 5.05 -9.61
CA TRP A 201 3.08 4.10 -10.67
C TRP A 201 4.08 4.11 -11.82
N ILE A 202 4.56 5.29 -12.22
CA ILE A 202 5.61 5.42 -13.24
C ILE A 202 6.91 4.77 -12.75
N LEU A 203 7.32 5.05 -11.51
CA LEU A 203 8.52 4.46 -10.91
C LEU A 203 8.40 2.93 -10.80
N LEU A 204 7.23 2.42 -10.39
CA LEU A 204 6.98 0.98 -10.35
C LEU A 204 7.12 0.34 -11.73
N ALA A 205 6.57 0.95 -12.78
CA ALA A 205 6.72 0.48 -14.14
C ALA A 205 8.18 0.47 -14.61
N VAL A 206 8.95 1.51 -14.25
CA VAL A 206 10.39 1.60 -14.54
C VAL A 206 11.16 0.51 -13.81
N VAL A 207 10.86 0.26 -12.53
CA VAL A 207 11.47 -0.82 -11.74
C VAL A 207 11.23 -2.17 -12.39
N LEU A 208 9.97 -2.48 -12.72
CA LEU A 208 9.59 -3.76 -13.35
C LEU A 208 10.30 -3.96 -14.70
N GLY A 209 10.36 -2.92 -15.49
CA GLY A 209 11.06 -2.94 -16.77
C GLY A 209 12.58 -3.12 -16.62
N ALA A 210 13.18 -2.45 -15.63
CA ALA A 210 14.60 -2.57 -15.34
C ALA A 210 14.95 -3.99 -14.87
N VAL A 211 14.08 -4.62 -14.09
CA VAL A 211 14.25 -5.99 -13.60
C VAL A 211 14.10 -7.01 -14.72
N SER A 212 13.09 -6.84 -15.57
CA SER A 212 12.87 -7.75 -16.70
C SER A 212 13.98 -7.67 -17.78
N GLY A 213 14.78 -6.61 -17.75
CA GLY A 213 15.80 -6.37 -18.78
C GLY A 213 15.23 -6.18 -20.21
N ASN A 214 13.92 -6.02 -20.32
CA ASN A 214 13.20 -5.98 -21.60
C ASN A 214 12.46 -4.65 -21.78
N LEU A 215 12.96 -3.81 -22.67
CA LEU A 215 12.33 -2.53 -23.02
C LEU A 215 10.89 -2.69 -23.53
N MET A 216 10.55 -3.86 -24.13
CA MET A 216 9.19 -4.14 -24.57
C MET A 216 8.22 -4.21 -23.40
N VAL A 217 8.64 -4.73 -22.25
CA VAL A 217 7.81 -4.77 -21.03
C VAL A 217 7.54 -3.35 -20.54
N ILE A 218 8.55 -2.49 -20.52
CA ILE A 218 8.37 -1.06 -20.18
C ILE A 218 7.37 -0.42 -21.13
N ALA A 219 7.58 -0.61 -22.45
CA ALA A 219 6.69 -0.06 -23.46
C ALA A 219 5.25 -0.58 -23.31
N LEU A 220 5.08 -1.88 -23.04
CA LEU A 220 3.76 -2.49 -22.82
C LEU A 220 3.04 -1.87 -21.62
N VAL A 221 3.75 -1.68 -20.50
CA VAL A 221 3.21 -1.06 -19.29
C VAL A 221 2.79 0.39 -19.56
N PHE A 222 3.64 1.19 -20.21
CA PHE A 222 3.32 2.58 -20.53
C PHE A 222 2.19 2.71 -21.55
N VAL A 223 2.26 1.98 -22.66
CA VAL A 223 1.23 2.00 -23.70
C VAL A 223 -0.09 1.46 -23.17
N GLY A 224 -0.04 0.36 -22.42
CA GLY A 224 -1.22 -0.22 -21.77
C GLY A 224 -1.86 0.71 -20.75
N GLY A 225 -1.04 1.42 -19.96
CA GLY A 225 -1.52 2.43 -19.01
C GLY A 225 -2.20 3.61 -19.72
N ILE A 226 -1.57 4.17 -20.74
CA ILE A 226 -2.15 5.25 -21.55
C ILE A 226 -3.45 4.80 -22.23
N LEU A 227 -3.43 3.60 -22.81
CA LEU A 227 -4.63 3.00 -23.43
C LEU A 227 -5.74 2.85 -22.40
N TYR A 228 -5.45 2.28 -21.22
CA TYR A 228 -6.44 2.08 -20.16
C TYR A 228 -7.05 3.41 -19.69
N VAL A 229 -6.22 4.41 -19.39
CA VAL A 229 -6.69 5.75 -18.99
C VAL A 229 -7.53 6.37 -20.09
N SER A 230 -7.11 6.26 -21.35
CA SER A 230 -7.88 6.75 -22.52
C SER A 230 -9.24 6.06 -22.63
N VAL A 231 -9.28 4.75 -22.48
CA VAL A 231 -10.55 3.95 -22.47
C VAL A 231 -11.43 4.40 -21.30
N CYS A 232 -10.88 4.59 -20.11
CA CYS A 232 -11.65 5.08 -18.96
C CYS A 232 -12.27 6.46 -19.23
N LEU A 233 -11.51 7.38 -19.78
CA LEU A 233 -11.98 8.76 -20.04
C LEU A 233 -12.94 8.85 -21.22
N LEU A 234 -12.65 8.17 -22.34
CA LEU A 234 -13.36 8.32 -23.60
C LEU A 234 -14.54 7.36 -23.76
N LEU A 235 -14.47 6.16 -23.18
CA LEU A 235 -15.50 5.13 -23.33
C LEU A 235 -16.24 4.86 -22.01
N ILE A 236 -15.53 4.57 -20.93
CA ILE A 236 -16.18 4.14 -19.67
C ILE A 236 -16.94 5.30 -19.02
N LYS A 237 -16.36 6.50 -18.97
CA LYS A 237 -17.02 7.68 -18.39
C LYS A 237 -18.36 8.02 -19.05
N PRO A 238 -18.49 8.15 -20.38
CA PRO A 238 -19.78 8.35 -21.02
C PRO A 238 -20.71 7.10 -20.89
N LEU A 239 -20.15 5.88 -20.93
CA LEU A 239 -20.91 4.66 -20.74
C LEU A 239 -21.59 4.59 -19.37
N ILE A 240 -20.87 4.93 -18.30
CA ILE A 240 -21.44 4.99 -16.94
C ILE A 240 -22.63 5.93 -16.90
N ARG A 241 -22.52 7.13 -17.52
CA ARG A 241 -23.63 8.09 -17.57
C ARG A 241 -24.82 7.56 -18.35
N PHE A 242 -24.58 6.92 -19.49
CA PHE A 242 -25.60 6.32 -20.34
C PHE A 242 -26.32 5.16 -19.65
N VAL A 243 -25.59 4.26 -19.03
CA VAL A 243 -26.14 3.11 -18.29
C VAL A 243 -26.95 3.60 -17.10
N ARG A 244 -26.44 4.59 -16.34
CA ARG A 244 -27.18 5.16 -15.19
C ARG A 244 -28.51 5.77 -15.58
N ALA A 245 -28.60 6.38 -16.77
CA ALA A 245 -29.85 6.94 -17.26
C ALA A 245 -30.90 5.87 -17.59
N ARG A 246 -30.47 4.64 -17.91
CA ARG A 246 -31.36 3.53 -18.31
C ARG A 246 -31.63 2.51 -17.22
N VAL A 247 -30.63 2.18 -16.41
CA VAL A 247 -30.75 1.23 -15.31
C VAL A 247 -31.27 1.95 -14.07
N LYS A 248 -32.54 1.75 -13.77
CA LYS A 248 -33.20 2.36 -12.59
C LYS A 248 -32.93 1.57 -11.31
N ASN A 249 -32.66 0.26 -11.44
CA ASN A 249 -32.38 -0.61 -10.32
C ASN A 249 -30.95 -0.39 -9.81
N GLU A 250 -30.82 0.11 -8.58
CA GLU A 250 -29.51 0.40 -7.97
C GLU A 250 -28.64 -0.85 -7.78
N ALA A 251 -29.23 -2.02 -7.50
CA ALA A 251 -28.47 -3.26 -7.33
C ALA A 251 -27.88 -3.74 -8.65
N GLU A 252 -28.63 -3.63 -9.75
CA GLU A 252 -28.13 -3.98 -11.09
C GLU A 252 -27.00 -3.03 -11.52
N PHE A 253 -27.19 -1.73 -11.29
CA PHE A 253 -26.15 -0.75 -11.60
C PHE A 253 -24.88 -0.99 -10.78
N PHE A 254 -25.03 -1.31 -9.49
CA PHE A 254 -23.92 -1.65 -8.61
C PHE A 254 -23.15 -2.88 -9.12
N SER A 255 -23.87 -3.95 -9.49
CA SER A 255 -23.25 -5.17 -10.05
C SER A 255 -22.50 -4.91 -11.34
N LEU A 256 -23.05 -4.07 -12.24
CA LEU A 256 -22.38 -3.68 -13.48
C LEU A 256 -21.11 -2.89 -13.22
N MET A 257 -21.11 -2.00 -12.24
CA MET A 257 -19.89 -1.25 -11.86
C MET A 257 -18.81 -2.17 -11.30
N LEU A 258 -19.17 -3.15 -10.46
CA LEU A 258 -18.22 -4.15 -9.97
C LEU A 258 -17.68 -5.03 -11.09
N LEU A 259 -18.50 -5.38 -12.09
CA LEU A 259 -18.06 -6.10 -13.28
C LEU A 259 -17.03 -5.28 -14.08
N VAL A 260 -17.32 -3.99 -14.33
CA VAL A 260 -16.37 -3.09 -15.02
C VAL A 260 -15.07 -2.95 -14.23
N LEU A 261 -15.16 -2.85 -12.90
CA LEU A 261 -14.00 -2.81 -12.01
C LEU A 261 -13.16 -4.10 -12.14
N ALA A 262 -13.80 -5.26 -12.10
CA ALA A 262 -13.10 -6.54 -12.22
C ALA A 262 -12.41 -6.70 -13.58
N ILE A 263 -13.08 -6.31 -14.68
CA ILE A 263 -12.51 -6.33 -16.03
C ILE A 263 -11.31 -5.36 -16.11
N GLY A 264 -11.46 -4.14 -15.57
CA GLY A 264 -10.38 -3.14 -15.55
C GLY A 264 -9.18 -3.62 -14.72
N ALA A 265 -9.41 -4.18 -13.55
CA ALA A 265 -8.40 -4.76 -12.69
C ALA A 265 -7.65 -5.91 -13.38
N CYS A 266 -8.39 -6.82 -14.01
CA CYS A 266 -7.82 -7.93 -14.79
C CYS A 266 -6.95 -7.43 -15.95
N PHE A 267 -7.44 -6.45 -16.71
CA PHE A 267 -6.68 -5.87 -17.81
C PHE A 267 -5.36 -5.23 -17.34
N THR A 268 -5.42 -4.44 -16.26
CA THR A 268 -4.23 -3.75 -15.75
C THR A 268 -3.22 -4.73 -15.14
N ASP A 269 -3.67 -5.80 -14.48
CA ASP A 269 -2.78 -6.88 -14.01
C ASP A 269 -2.10 -7.62 -15.18
N LEU A 270 -2.84 -7.93 -16.26
CA LEU A 270 -2.28 -8.58 -17.45
C LEU A 270 -1.23 -7.72 -18.15
N VAL A 271 -1.38 -6.40 -18.12
CA VAL A 271 -0.41 -5.46 -18.70
C VAL A 271 0.78 -5.20 -17.76
N GLY A 272 0.72 -5.65 -16.50
CA GLY A 272 1.77 -5.44 -15.49
C GLY A 272 1.65 -4.14 -14.71
N LEU A 273 0.47 -3.49 -14.75
CA LEU A 273 0.19 -2.25 -14.00
C LEU A 273 -0.46 -2.48 -12.64
N TYR A 274 -0.76 -3.72 -12.30
CA TYR A 274 -1.54 -4.11 -11.12
C TYR A 274 -2.99 -3.61 -11.09
N SER A 275 -3.88 -4.43 -10.53
CA SER A 275 -5.33 -4.17 -10.39
C SER A 275 -5.65 -2.85 -9.67
N VAL A 276 -4.78 -2.47 -8.78
CA VAL A 276 -4.86 -1.26 -7.96
C VAL A 276 -4.87 0.02 -8.80
N PHE A 277 -4.01 0.09 -9.82
CA PHE A 277 -3.98 1.19 -10.80
C PHE A 277 -5.30 1.28 -11.56
N GLY A 278 -5.75 0.14 -12.10
CA GLY A 278 -7.01 0.07 -12.84
C GLY A 278 -8.19 0.55 -12.02
N ALA A 279 -8.28 0.10 -10.79
CA ALA A 279 -9.33 0.48 -9.86
C ALA A 279 -9.32 1.98 -9.55
N PHE A 280 -8.16 2.57 -9.27
CA PHE A 280 -8.03 3.99 -8.98
C PHE A 280 -8.50 4.86 -10.16
N PHE A 281 -8.00 4.59 -11.38
CA PHE A 281 -8.41 5.35 -12.57
C PHE A 281 -9.88 5.15 -12.94
N LEU A 282 -10.41 3.94 -12.74
CA LEU A 282 -11.85 3.72 -12.89
C LEU A 282 -12.66 4.54 -11.88
N GLY A 283 -12.21 4.61 -10.62
CA GLY A 283 -12.83 5.45 -9.60
C GLY A 283 -12.86 6.93 -9.97
N LEU A 284 -11.76 7.46 -10.55
CA LEU A 284 -11.64 8.84 -11.01
C LEU A 284 -12.70 9.25 -12.07
N VAL A 285 -13.14 8.31 -12.90
CA VAL A 285 -14.10 8.60 -13.98
C VAL A 285 -15.56 8.40 -13.57
N VAL A 286 -15.83 7.85 -12.39
CA VAL A 286 -17.19 7.75 -11.83
C VAL A 286 -17.73 9.16 -11.60
N PRO A 287 -18.96 9.47 -12.09
CA PRO A 287 -19.58 10.76 -11.86
C PRO A 287 -19.72 11.07 -10.37
N ARG A 288 -19.30 12.26 -9.98
CA ARG A 288 -19.37 12.72 -8.59
C ARG A 288 -20.80 13.00 -8.15
N GLY A 289 -21.00 13.09 -6.83
CA GLY A 289 -22.28 13.32 -6.18
C GLY A 289 -22.89 12.03 -5.67
N GLY A 290 -24.19 11.97 -5.53
CA GLY A 290 -24.89 10.88 -4.85
C GLY A 290 -24.53 9.46 -5.30
N LEU A 291 -24.06 9.29 -6.54
CA LEU A 291 -23.62 8.00 -7.05
C LEU A 291 -22.32 7.51 -6.36
N ALA A 292 -21.27 8.33 -6.40
CA ALA A 292 -19.99 7.98 -5.77
C ALA A 292 -20.17 7.77 -4.26
N GLU A 293 -20.96 8.63 -3.61
CA GLU A 293 -21.29 8.53 -2.19
C GLU A 293 -22.01 7.22 -1.84
N GLN A 294 -23.01 6.81 -2.66
CA GLN A 294 -23.71 5.53 -2.49
C GLN A 294 -22.79 4.32 -2.65
N PHE A 295 -21.91 4.35 -3.64
CA PHE A 295 -20.93 3.28 -3.83
C PHE A 295 -19.96 3.19 -2.67
N THR A 296 -19.38 4.31 -2.26
CA THR A 296 -18.49 4.38 -1.10
C THR A 296 -19.19 3.86 0.15
N ALA A 297 -20.41 4.30 0.42
CA ALA A 297 -21.17 3.85 1.59
C ALA A 297 -21.44 2.33 1.61
N LYS A 298 -21.62 1.70 0.43
CA LYS A 298 -21.86 0.25 0.33
C LYS A 298 -20.58 -0.57 0.44
N ILE A 299 -19.45 -0.10 -0.12
CA ILE A 299 -18.21 -0.88 -0.24
C ILE A 299 -17.24 -0.60 0.91
N SER A 300 -17.14 0.65 1.37
CA SER A 300 -16.14 1.08 2.34
C SER A 300 -16.18 0.31 3.67
N PRO A 301 -17.35 0.01 4.27
CA PRO A 301 -17.39 -0.75 5.52
C PRO A 301 -16.79 -2.14 5.39
N LEU A 302 -17.11 -2.88 4.33
CA LEU A 302 -16.60 -4.22 4.08
C LEU A 302 -15.09 -4.17 3.76
N THR A 303 -14.70 -3.24 2.90
CA THR A 303 -13.31 -3.07 2.47
C THR A 303 -12.41 -2.71 3.64
N SER A 304 -12.80 -1.70 4.44
CA SER A 304 -11.97 -1.20 5.53
C SER A 304 -11.98 -2.13 6.76
N ALA A 305 -13.12 -2.78 7.05
CA ALA A 305 -13.22 -3.61 8.25
C ALA A 305 -12.70 -5.03 8.05
N ILE A 306 -12.80 -5.58 6.83
CA ILE A 306 -12.47 -6.98 6.56
C ILE A 306 -11.31 -7.11 5.58
N LEU A 307 -11.40 -6.50 4.40
CA LEU A 307 -10.49 -6.82 3.31
C LEU A 307 -9.10 -6.18 3.47
N LEU A 308 -9.00 -4.93 3.93
CA LEU A 308 -7.70 -4.29 4.17
C LEU A 308 -6.88 -4.97 5.27
N PRO A 309 -7.44 -5.45 6.38
CA PRO A 309 -6.73 -6.30 7.33
C PRO A 309 -6.00 -7.48 6.70
N PHE A 310 -6.58 -8.13 5.67
CA PHE A 310 -5.89 -9.20 4.94
C PHE A 310 -4.64 -8.72 4.22
N PHE A 311 -4.70 -7.55 3.60
CA PHE A 311 -3.53 -6.98 2.92
C PHE A 311 -2.38 -6.72 3.89
N PHE A 312 -2.66 -6.08 5.01
CA PHE A 312 -1.63 -5.80 6.02
C PHE A 312 -1.08 -7.08 6.64
N THR A 313 -1.94 -8.06 6.91
CA THR A 313 -1.52 -9.37 7.41
C THR A 313 -0.66 -10.12 6.40
N TYR A 314 -1.07 -10.17 5.12
CA TYR A 314 -0.28 -10.81 4.06
C TYR A 314 1.13 -10.19 3.96
N SER A 315 1.22 -8.86 4.01
CA SER A 315 2.51 -8.18 4.02
C SER A 315 3.32 -8.51 5.29
N GLY A 316 2.66 -8.54 6.44
CA GLY A 316 3.27 -8.90 7.72
C GLY A 316 3.76 -10.34 7.80
N LEU A 317 3.06 -11.29 7.15
CA LEU A 317 3.49 -12.69 7.07
C LEU A 317 4.84 -12.88 6.32
N ASN A 318 5.25 -11.89 5.55
CA ASN A 318 6.56 -11.87 4.89
C ASN A 318 7.62 -11.08 5.67
N THR A 319 7.24 -10.47 6.81
CA THR A 319 8.11 -9.63 7.64
C THR A 319 8.65 -10.46 8.81
N CYS A 320 9.97 -10.65 8.89
CA CYS A 320 10.62 -11.42 9.95
C CYS A 320 11.65 -10.55 10.67
N ILE A 321 11.26 -9.91 11.79
CA ILE A 321 12.15 -9.04 12.60
C ILE A 321 13.33 -9.83 13.15
N GLY A 322 13.16 -11.14 13.40
CA GLY A 322 14.25 -12.02 13.84
C GLY A 322 15.42 -12.14 12.87
N LEU A 323 15.27 -11.70 11.61
CA LEU A 323 16.38 -11.59 10.66
C LEU A 323 17.36 -10.45 11.00
N LEU A 324 16.94 -9.51 11.86
CA LEU A 324 17.80 -8.45 12.37
C LEU A 324 18.54 -8.94 13.65
N ASP A 325 19.37 -9.94 13.48
CA ASP A 325 20.04 -10.68 14.55
C ASP A 325 21.31 -9.98 15.11
N SER A 326 21.75 -8.90 14.47
CA SER A 326 22.97 -8.17 14.83
C SER A 326 22.71 -6.68 15.08
N THR A 327 23.52 -6.09 15.97
CA THR A 327 23.51 -4.63 16.19
C THR A 327 23.81 -3.84 14.90
N TRP A 328 24.57 -4.43 13.99
CA TRP A 328 24.84 -3.87 12.68
C TRP A 328 23.57 -3.72 11.84
N LEU A 329 22.75 -4.76 11.73
CA LEU A 329 21.49 -4.72 10.98
C LEU A 329 20.48 -3.74 11.58
N TRP A 330 20.44 -3.62 12.91
CA TRP A 330 19.67 -2.56 13.57
C TRP A 330 20.23 -1.17 13.28
N GLY A 331 21.57 -1.03 13.20
CA GLY A 331 22.21 0.19 12.75
C GLY A 331 21.83 0.56 11.32
N VAL A 332 21.84 -0.40 10.40
CA VAL A 332 21.36 -0.22 9.01
C VAL A 332 19.89 0.19 9.00
N CYS A 333 19.03 -0.47 9.78
CA CYS A 333 17.62 -0.12 9.90
C CYS A 333 17.43 1.34 10.34
N LEU A 334 18.15 1.78 11.37
CA LEU A 334 18.11 3.17 11.84
C LEU A 334 18.57 4.15 10.76
N VAL A 335 19.62 3.84 10.02
CA VAL A 335 20.09 4.68 8.91
C VAL A 335 19.03 4.79 7.82
N VAL A 336 18.40 3.68 7.43
CA VAL A 336 17.31 3.66 6.44
C VAL A 336 16.15 4.53 6.90
N VAL A 337 15.69 4.35 8.14
CA VAL A 337 14.60 5.15 8.74
C VAL A 337 14.97 6.63 8.77
N ALA A 338 16.18 6.96 9.23
CA ALA A 338 16.63 8.36 9.31
C ALA A 338 16.71 9.02 7.94
N LEU A 339 17.26 8.34 6.93
CA LEU A 339 17.32 8.86 5.56
C LEU A 339 15.94 9.04 4.94
N ALA A 340 15.01 8.10 5.19
CA ALA A 340 13.64 8.20 4.71
C ALA A 340 12.92 9.41 5.31
N ILE A 341 13.03 9.61 6.63
CA ILE A 341 12.40 10.74 7.34
C ILE A 341 13.02 12.04 6.91
N MET A 342 14.33 12.18 7.06
CA MET A 342 15.03 13.43 6.81
C MET A 342 14.93 13.86 5.35
N GLY A 343 15.11 12.93 4.42
CA GLY A 343 15.03 13.21 3.00
C GLY A 343 13.69 13.82 2.60
N LYS A 344 12.60 13.25 3.10
CA LYS A 344 11.25 13.71 2.75
C LYS A 344 10.84 14.93 3.56
N LEU A 345 11.07 14.92 4.86
CA LEU A 345 10.71 16.03 5.77
C LEU A 345 11.38 17.34 5.35
N PHE A 346 12.70 17.34 5.18
CA PHE A 346 13.42 18.58 4.82
C PHE A 346 13.10 19.05 3.40
N ALA A 347 12.96 18.14 2.44
CA ALA A 347 12.63 18.49 1.07
C ALA A 347 11.24 19.10 0.94
N CYS A 348 10.22 18.44 1.51
CA CYS A 348 8.85 18.95 1.48
C CYS A 348 8.69 20.23 2.29
N TYR A 349 9.32 20.33 3.46
CA TYR A 349 9.34 21.56 4.27
C TYR A 349 9.98 22.72 3.50
N GLY A 350 11.16 22.50 2.92
CA GLY A 350 11.86 23.53 2.14
C GLY A 350 11.04 24.01 0.95
N ALA A 351 10.46 23.10 0.18
CA ALA A 351 9.60 23.43 -0.95
C ALA A 351 8.34 24.20 -0.53
N ALA A 352 7.72 23.83 0.58
CA ALA A 352 6.56 24.51 1.13
C ALA A 352 6.92 25.94 1.58
N ARG A 353 8.06 26.12 2.28
CA ARG A 353 8.56 27.44 2.70
C ARG A 353 8.91 28.33 1.52
N LEU A 354 9.57 27.80 0.50
CA LEU A 354 9.89 28.51 -0.74
C LEU A 354 8.63 28.92 -1.53
N SER A 355 7.54 28.16 -1.37
CA SER A 355 6.23 28.48 -1.94
C SER A 355 5.43 29.50 -1.10
N GLY A 356 6.02 30.09 -0.05
CA GLY A 356 5.40 31.12 0.78
C GLY A 356 4.42 30.60 1.84
N ILE A 357 4.45 29.29 2.16
CA ILE A 357 3.57 28.71 3.19
C ILE A 357 4.12 29.04 4.59
N PRO A 358 3.27 29.38 5.58
CA PRO A 358 3.67 29.60 6.95
C PRO A 358 4.45 28.42 7.55
N HIS A 359 5.28 28.68 8.57
CA HIS A 359 6.15 27.67 9.19
C HIS A 359 5.36 26.46 9.72
N ALA A 360 4.28 26.69 10.48
CA ALA A 360 3.45 25.63 11.04
C ALA A 360 2.83 24.75 9.97
N ASP A 361 2.18 25.36 8.95
CA ASP A 361 1.59 24.61 7.84
C ASP A 361 2.65 23.84 7.02
N SER A 362 3.85 24.44 6.83
CA SER A 362 4.95 23.78 6.11
C SER A 362 5.44 22.54 6.86
N LEU A 363 5.53 22.60 8.20
CA LEU A 363 5.90 21.46 9.02
C LEU A 363 4.83 20.38 8.98
N THR A 364 3.56 20.76 9.09
CA THR A 364 2.42 19.85 8.97
C THR A 364 2.41 19.13 7.63
N ILE A 365 2.58 19.87 6.51
CA ILE A 365 2.65 19.27 5.18
C ILE A 365 3.83 18.29 5.09
N ALA A 366 5.01 18.70 5.52
CA ALA A 366 6.20 17.86 5.45
C ALA A 366 6.06 16.58 6.30
N SER A 367 5.43 16.66 7.47
CA SER A 367 5.13 15.52 8.32
C SER A 367 4.14 14.58 7.67
N LEU A 368 3.06 15.11 7.11
CA LEU A 368 2.02 14.34 6.41
C LEU A 368 2.59 13.63 5.17
N MET A 369 3.52 14.26 4.43
CA MET A 369 4.17 13.66 3.26
C MET A 369 5.09 12.48 3.63
N ASN A 370 5.43 12.27 4.91
CA ASN A 370 6.13 11.07 5.39
C ASN A 370 5.21 9.86 5.59
N ALA A 371 3.89 10.02 5.40
CA ALA A 371 2.95 8.90 5.49
C ALA A 371 3.25 7.87 4.41
N ARG A 372 3.55 6.65 4.84
CA ARG A 372 3.85 5.49 3.99
C ARG A 372 2.81 4.40 4.22
N GLY A 373 2.75 3.41 3.35
CA GLY A 373 1.79 2.34 3.51
C GLY A 373 1.62 1.46 2.30
N LEU A 374 0.38 1.31 1.82
CA LEU A 374 -0.02 0.31 0.83
C LEU A 374 0.88 0.29 -0.41
N MET A 375 1.14 1.45 -1.04
CA MET A 375 1.92 1.54 -2.28
C MET A 375 3.37 1.09 -2.10
N GLU A 376 3.99 1.47 -1.00
CA GLU A 376 5.34 1.04 -0.68
C GLU A 376 5.39 -0.46 -0.40
N LEU A 377 4.45 -1.00 0.39
CA LEU A 377 4.37 -2.43 0.67
C LEU A 377 4.12 -3.25 -0.60
N ILE A 378 3.37 -2.73 -1.58
CA ILE A 378 3.21 -3.36 -2.89
C ILE A 378 4.56 -3.44 -3.59
N LEU A 379 5.28 -2.33 -3.71
CA LEU A 379 6.61 -2.28 -4.32
C LEU A 379 7.57 -3.26 -3.64
N LEU A 380 7.59 -3.28 -2.30
CA LEU A 380 8.45 -4.18 -1.52
C LEU A 380 8.10 -5.65 -1.75
N ASN A 381 6.81 -6.02 -1.74
CA ASN A 381 6.37 -7.39 -2.03
C ASN A 381 6.77 -7.83 -3.45
N ILE A 382 6.63 -6.95 -4.42
CA ILE A 382 7.10 -7.19 -5.80
C ILE A 382 8.61 -7.42 -5.80
N GLY A 383 9.38 -6.55 -5.14
CA GLY A 383 10.82 -6.67 -5.05
C GLY A 383 11.28 -7.97 -4.39
N LEU A 384 10.56 -8.42 -3.36
CA LEU A 384 10.81 -9.69 -2.69
C LEU A 384 10.49 -10.88 -3.61
N GLN A 385 9.31 -10.89 -4.24
CA GLN A 385 8.87 -11.96 -5.14
C GLN A 385 9.75 -12.07 -6.39
N ALA A 386 10.18 -10.94 -6.94
CA ALA A 386 11.09 -10.88 -8.08
C ALA A 386 12.56 -11.17 -7.71
N GLY A 387 12.87 -11.40 -6.43
CA GLY A 387 14.24 -11.66 -5.97
C GLY A 387 15.17 -10.45 -6.10
N ILE A 388 14.64 -9.23 -6.12
CA ILE A 388 15.43 -7.99 -6.14
C ILE A 388 16.06 -7.75 -4.78
N ILE A 389 15.24 -7.83 -3.73
CA ILE A 389 15.63 -7.62 -2.33
C ILE A 389 15.56 -8.92 -1.55
N THR A 390 16.41 -9.05 -0.55
CA THR A 390 16.38 -10.17 0.39
C THR A 390 15.28 -9.97 1.43
N PRO A 391 14.85 -11.05 2.13
CA PRO A 391 13.92 -10.93 3.26
C PRO A 391 14.39 -9.98 4.36
N THR A 392 15.70 -9.87 4.57
CA THR A 392 16.30 -8.94 5.54
C THR A 392 16.05 -7.49 5.14
N LEU A 393 16.33 -7.13 3.88
CA LEU A 393 16.08 -5.76 3.40
C LEU A 393 14.57 -5.46 3.35
N PHE A 394 13.75 -6.43 2.93
CA PHE A 394 12.29 -6.31 3.00
C PHE A 394 11.82 -5.95 4.41
N THR A 395 12.30 -6.68 5.43
CA THR A 395 11.96 -6.44 6.84
C THR A 395 12.38 -5.03 7.28
N ILE A 396 13.60 -4.60 6.95
CA ILE A 396 14.08 -3.24 7.25
C ILE A 396 13.17 -2.18 6.63
N MET A 397 12.78 -2.35 5.37
CA MET A 397 11.92 -1.41 4.66
C MET A 397 10.49 -1.38 5.21
N VAL A 398 9.93 -2.53 5.63
CA VAL A 398 8.62 -2.57 6.30
C VAL A 398 8.67 -1.86 7.65
N LEU A 399 9.71 -2.08 8.44
CA LEU A 399 9.91 -1.35 9.70
C LEU A 399 10.05 0.15 9.47
N MET A 400 10.76 0.56 8.42
CA MET A 400 10.87 1.95 8.01
C MET A 400 9.50 2.54 7.65
N ALA A 401 8.67 1.82 6.88
CA ALA A 401 7.34 2.28 6.52
C ALA A 401 6.43 2.47 7.75
N VAL A 402 6.47 1.55 8.71
CA VAL A 402 5.74 1.68 9.98
C VAL A 402 6.25 2.86 10.79
N ALA A 403 7.57 2.98 10.99
CA ALA A 403 8.18 4.04 11.79
C ALA A 403 7.90 5.44 11.23
N THR A 404 8.05 5.63 9.91
CA THR A 404 7.79 6.91 9.25
C THR A 404 6.32 7.33 9.33
N THR A 405 5.41 6.38 9.21
CA THR A 405 3.97 6.63 9.30
C THR A 405 3.55 6.94 10.74
N MET A 406 4.14 6.26 11.73
CA MET A 406 3.93 6.59 13.14
C MET A 406 4.41 8.01 13.49
N MET A 407 5.49 8.47 12.86
CA MET A 407 6.00 9.82 13.07
C MET A 407 5.14 10.91 12.43
N ALA A 408 4.35 10.60 11.42
CA ALA A 408 3.53 11.60 10.74
C ALA A 408 2.56 12.30 11.71
N THR A 409 1.93 11.55 12.63
CA THR A 409 0.92 12.07 13.55
C THR A 409 1.49 12.99 14.67
N PRO A 410 2.59 12.66 15.39
CA PRO A 410 3.10 13.51 16.48
C PRO A 410 3.75 14.83 16.06
N LEU A 411 4.04 15.00 14.78
CA LEU A 411 4.79 16.16 14.27
C LEU A 411 3.90 17.34 13.85
N PHE A 412 2.56 17.21 13.92
CA PHE A 412 1.64 18.31 13.62
C PHE A 412 0.58 18.59 14.70
#